data_40e17173363e4008f159144efbbf90aa
#
_entry.id   40e17173363e4008f159144efbbf90aa
#
_cell.length_a   1.000
_cell.length_b   1.000
_cell.length_c   1.000
_cell.angle_alpha   90.00
_cell.angle_beta   90.00
_cell.angle_gamma   90.00
#
_symmetry.space_group_name_H-M   'P 1'
#
loop_
_entity.id
_entity.type
_entity.pdbx_description
1 polymer ?
#
loop_
_entity_poly.entity_id
_entity_poly.type
_entity_poly.pdbx_seq_one_letter_code
_entity_poly.pdbx_strand_id
1 'polypeptide(L)'
;YLTSGITSAFDMYIYPKEVIQACVDCGFRIVQVSGLNNFTSSLEELEEQYVTYNDYHELCSYKLGFHAEYTTDKKLLEGLAGLSEKYHAPVYTHNSETKREVEECRQRYGKSPTQLFEEMGLYRYGGGGYHCIWFDDEDIDIFAKRNLSVVTNPASNLKLASGIAPLKKMQEAGINLAIGTDGPASNNCLDMFREMFLVTGLAKLREHDAAVMDAN
;
A
#
# COMPACT_ATOMS: atom_id res chain seq x y z
N TYR A 1 16.71 4.23 -8.87
CA TYR A 1 15.42 3.99 -9.55
C TYR A 1 15.58 4.19 -11.07
N LEU A 2 15.99 5.35 -11.54
CA LEU A 2 16.05 5.66 -12.97
C LEU A 2 16.91 4.69 -13.80
N THR A 3 17.98 4.15 -13.22
CA THR A 3 18.86 3.15 -13.89
C THR A 3 18.34 1.72 -13.84
N SER A 4 17.28 1.46 -13.06
CA SER A 4 16.68 0.13 -12.85
C SER A 4 15.29 0.00 -13.49
N GLY A 5 14.95 0.89 -14.44
CA GLY A 5 13.69 0.87 -15.17
C GLY A 5 12.50 1.41 -14.37
N ILE A 6 12.73 2.07 -13.21
CA ILE A 6 11.68 2.65 -12.38
C ILE A 6 11.53 4.12 -12.75
N THR A 7 10.40 4.49 -13.34
CA THR A 7 10.12 5.85 -13.85
C THR A 7 9.21 6.66 -12.93
N SER A 8 8.60 6.01 -11.95
CA SER A 8 7.75 6.66 -10.94
C SER A 8 7.76 5.87 -9.65
N ALA A 9 7.57 6.53 -8.52
CA ALA A 9 7.38 5.90 -7.22
C ALA A 9 6.00 6.24 -6.65
N PHE A 10 5.38 5.27 -5.99
CA PHE A 10 4.25 5.42 -5.10
C PHE A 10 4.77 5.07 -3.72
N ASP A 11 5.17 6.09 -2.96
CA ASP A 11 6.09 5.95 -1.83
C ASP A 11 5.47 6.40 -0.50
N MET A 12 5.46 5.51 0.47
CA MET A 12 5.11 5.85 1.85
C MET A 12 6.40 6.01 2.67
N TYR A 13 6.85 7.25 2.82
CA TYR A 13 8.06 7.55 3.56
C TYR A 13 7.91 8.79 4.45
N ILE A 14 8.78 8.91 5.44
CA ILE A 14 8.98 10.10 6.26
C ILE A 14 9.75 11.16 5.44
N TYR A 15 9.76 12.41 5.86
CA TYR A 15 10.45 13.52 5.19
C TYR A 15 9.91 13.87 3.79
N PRO A 16 8.59 14.10 3.61
CA PRO A 16 8.01 14.34 2.29
C PRO A 16 8.62 15.54 1.58
N LYS A 17 9.01 16.59 2.30
CA LYS A 17 9.64 17.78 1.73
C LYS A 17 10.93 17.47 0.97
N GLU A 18 11.82 16.73 1.62
CA GLU A 18 13.13 16.37 1.07
C GLU A 18 13.00 15.39 -0.10
N VAL A 19 12.11 14.41 0.03
CA VAL A 19 11.85 13.41 -1.01
C VAL A 19 11.23 14.05 -2.24
N ILE A 20 10.20 14.88 -2.07
CA ILE A 20 9.55 15.59 -3.17
C ILE A 20 10.53 16.52 -3.89
N GLN A 21 11.32 17.32 -3.14
CA GLN A 21 12.30 18.20 -3.73
C GLN A 21 13.35 17.43 -4.54
N ALA A 22 13.88 16.33 -4.00
CA ALA A 22 14.84 15.50 -4.73
C ALA A 22 14.24 14.89 -6.02
N CYS A 23 12.97 14.46 -5.96
CA CYS A 23 12.28 13.93 -7.14
C CYS A 23 12.07 15.00 -8.21
N VAL A 24 11.67 16.21 -7.84
CA VAL A 24 11.53 17.35 -8.76
C VAL A 24 12.86 17.70 -9.42
N ASP A 25 13.93 17.83 -8.62
CA ASP A 25 15.26 18.17 -9.10
C ASP A 25 15.83 17.12 -10.08
N CYS A 26 15.49 15.84 -9.87
CA CYS A 26 15.91 14.74 -10.74
C CYS A 26 14.97 14.48 -11.93
N GLY A 27 13.84 15.18 -12.03
CA GLY A 27 12.82 14.90 -13.05
C GLY A 27 12.08 13.57 -12.84
N PHE A 28 11.99 13.10 -11.59
CA PHE A 28 11.38 11.82 -11.24
C PHE A 28 9.96 12.00 -10.72
N ARG A 29 9.03 11.20 -11.20
CA ARG A 29 7.62 11.28 -10.78
C ARG A 29 7.39 10.56 -9.45
N ILE A 30 6.72 11.23 -8.52
CA ILE A 30 6.38 10.66 -7.21
C ILE A 30 4.94 10.92 -6.81
N VAL A 31 4.31 9.89 -6.27
CA VAL A 31 3.11 9.98 -5.44
C VAL A 31 3.54 9.68 -4.01
N GLN A 32 3.70 10.71 -3.20
CA GLN A 32 4.02 10.57 -1.79
C GLN A 32 2.77 10.19 -1.02
N VAL A 33 2.88 9.25 -0.09
CA VAL A 33 1.80 8.82 0.79
C VAL A 33 2.18 9.08 2.23
N SER A 34 1.26 9.60 3.02
CA SER A 34 1.47 9.76 4.46
C SER A 34 1.62 8.40 5.15
N GLY A 35 2.57 8.30 6.06
CA GLY A 35 2.76 7.16 6.97
C GLY A 35 2.27 7.47 8.39
N LEU A 36 1.07 8.05 8.55
CA LEU A 36 0.51 8.39 9.86
C LEU A 36 0.61 7.20 10.84
N ASN A 37 1.10 7.46 12.04
CA ASN A 37 1.24 6.47 13.10
C ASN A 37 1.30 7.13 14.47
N ASN A 38 1.17 6.36 15.55
CA ASN A 38 1.14 6.84 16.93
C ASN A 38 2.47 7.43 17.46
N PHE A 39 3.58 7.29 16.71
CA PHE A 39 4.91 7.54 17.26
C PHE A 39 5.58 8.80 16.72
N THR A 40 5.36 9.12 15.45
CA THR A 40 6.17 10.12 14.72
C THR A 40 5.37 11.16 13.95
N SER A 41 4.04 11.09 13.94
CA SER A 41 3.21 11.99 13.13
C SER A 41 1.87 12.31 13.78
N SER A 42 1.25 13.40 13.37
CA SER A 42 -0.07 13.81 13.82
C SER A 42 -1.03 14.02 12.64
N LEU A 43 -2.34 14.14 12.94
CA LEU A 43 -3.34 14.44 11.92
C LEU A 43 -3.18 15.87 11.36
N GLU A 44 -2.77 16.80 12.20
CA GLU A 44 -2.53 18.20 11.82
C GLU A 44 -1.37 18.29 10.84
N GLU A 45 -0.25 17.60 11.13
CA GLU A 45 0.90 17.54 10.25
C GLU A 45 0.56 16.86 8.92
N LEU A 46 -0.19 15.74 8.96
CA LEU A 46 -0.64 15.05 7.76
C LEU A 46 -1.50 15.97 6.89
N GLU A 47 -2.45 16.68 7.48
CA GLU A 47 -3.32 17.61 6.77
C GLU A 47 -2.53 18.77 6.15
N GLU A 48 -1.58 19.37 6.87
CA GLU A 48 -0.69 20.40 6.37
C GLU A 48 0.13 19.89 5.16
N GLN A 49 0.70 18.70 5.26
CA GLN A 49 1.46 18.07 4.18
C GLN A 49 0.58 17.78 2.97
N TYR A 50 -0.63 17.28 3.17
CA TYR A 50 -1.60 17.01 2.10
C TYR A 50 -1.94 18.29 1.34
N VAL A 51 -2.31 19.36 2.04
CA VAL A 51 -2.64 20.66 1.43
C VAL A 51 -1.44 21.26 0.71
N THR A 52 -0.23 21.12 1.28
CA THR A 52 0.98 21.71 0.73
C THR A 52 1.47 20.99 -0.52
N TYR A 53 1.43 19.63 -0.54
CA TYR A 53 2.15 18.85 -1.54
C TYR A 53 1.28 18.19 -2.60
N ASN A 54 -0.07 18.11 -2.41
CA ASN A 54 -0.91 17.40 -3.38
C ASN A 54 -0.89 18.02 -4.79
N ASP A 55 -0.77 19.34 -4.89
CA ASP A 55 -0.69 20.10 -6.15
C ASP A 55 0.60 20.94 -6.27
N TYR A 56 1.66 20.53 -5.59
CA TYR A 56 2.90 21.28 -5.50
C TYR A 56 3.66 21.40 -6.83
N HIS A 57 3.68 20.33 -7.62
CA HIS A 57 4.40 20.24 -8.88
C HIS A 57 3.80 19.17 -9.80
N GLU A 58 3.92 19.31 -11.13
CA GLU A 58 3.39 18.35 -12.12
C GLU A 58 3.95 16.91 -11.99
N LEU A 59 5.12 16.76 -11.36
CA LEU A 59 5.74 15.46 -11.07
C LEU A 59 5.33 14.89 -9.69
N CYS A 60 4.61 15.66 -8.88
CA CYS A 60 4.34 15.29 -7.50
C CYS A 60 2.84 15.28 -7.19
N SER A 61 2.42 14.31 -6.41
CA SER A 61 1.15 14.35 -5.69
C SER A 61 1.31 13.77 -4.30
N TYR A 62 0.42 14.16 -3.39
CA TYR A 62 0.41 13.65 -2.03
C TYR A 62 -0.93 12.98 -1.72
N LYS A 63 -0.91 11.83 -1.07
CA LYS A 63 -2.11 11.05 -0.74
C LYS A 63 -2.20 10.81 0.76
N LEU A 64 -3.43 10.71 1.24
CA LEU A 64 -3.70 10.31 2.61
C LEU A 64 -3.31 8.85 2.81
N GLY A 65 -2.75 8.56 3.98
CA GLY A 65 -2.38 7.19 4.34
C GLY A 65 -1.97 7.09 5.80
N PHE A 66 -1.84 5.87 6.26
CA PHE A 66 -1.30 5.52 7.57
C PHE A 66 -0.41 4.28 7.43
N HIS A 67 0.51 4.09 8.37
CA HIS A 67 1.51 3.05 8.24
C HIS A 67 0.88 1.65 8.20
N ALA A 68 0.26 1.20 9.28
CA ALA A 68 -0.39 -0.11 9.40
C ALA A 68 -1.38 -0.14 10.58
N GLU A 69 -2.24 -1.15 10.66
CA GLU A 69 -3.22 -1.30 11.73
C GLU A 69 -2.58 -1.31 13.11
N TYR A 70 -1.50 -2.06 13.29
CA TYR A 70 -0.83 -2.25 14.58
C TYR A 70 0.03 -1.06 15.05
N THR A 71 0.21 -0.05 14.22
CA THR A 71 0.95 1.18 14.54
C THR A 71 0.06 2.41 14.68
N THR A 72 -1.25 2.28 14.48
CA THR A 72 -2.18 3.41 14.41
C THR A 72 -3.43 3.11 15.23
N ASP A 73 -3.66 3.88 16.28
CA ASP A 73 -4.83 3.66 17.14
C ASP A 73 -6.14 4.12 16.47
N LYS A 74 -7.25 3.69 17.10
CA LYS A 74 -8.59 3.98 16.59
C LYS A 74 -8.87 5.48 16.46
N LYS A 75 -8.36 6.31 17.37
CA LYS A 75 -8.58 7.76 17.36
C LYS A 75 -7.93 8.41 16.14
N LEU A 76 -6.69 8.01 15.81
CA LEU A 76 -6.01 8.50 14.61
C LEU A 76 -6.71 8.01 13.33
N LEU A 77 -7.16 6.76 13.30
CA LEU A 77 -7.92 6.21 12.16
C LEU A 77 -9.26 6.93 11.96
N GLU A 78 -9.99 7.24 13.03
CA GLU A 78 -11.21 8.06 12.97
C GLU A 78 -10.94 9.48 12.45
N GLY A 79 -9.85 10.09 12.91
CA GLY A 79 -9.41 11.40 12.41
C GLY A 79 -9.02 11.36 10.93
N LEU A 80 -8.31 10.32 10.50
CA LEU A 80 -7.96 10.11 9.09
C LEU A 80 -9.20 9.89 8.21
N ALA A 81 -10.19 9.14 8.69
CA ALA A 81 -11.47 9.00 8.00
C ALA A 81 -12.19 10.35 7.85
N GLY A 82 -12.09 11.21 8.87
CA GLY A 82 -12.57 12.60 8.79
C GLY A 82 -11.85 13.45 7.73
N LEU A 83 -10.54 13.32 7.60
CA LEU A 83 -9.77 13.98 6.53
C LEU A 83 -10.11 13.43 5.15
N SER A 84 -10.27 12.10 5.01
CA SER A 84 -10.71 11.47 3.78
C SER A 84 -12.09 11.99 3.34
N GLU A 85 -13.03 12.13 4.28
CA GLU A 85 -14.36 12.73 4.03
C GLU A 85 -14.24 14.21 3.63
N LYS A 86 -13.43 15.00 4.35
CA LYS A 86 -13.25 16.43 4.10
C LYS A 86 -12.72 16.73 2.70
N TYR A 87 -11.77 15.92 2.24
CA TYR A 87 -11.09 16.14 0.95
C TYR A 87 -11.57 15.22 -0.18
N HIS A 88 -12.52 14.31 0.08
CA HIS A 88 -12.93 13.24 -0.84
C HIS A 88 -11.71 12.48 -1.40
N ALA A 89 -10.76 12.18 -0.51
CA ALA A 89 -9.44 11.69 -0.86
C ALA A 89 -9.28 10.19 -0.53
N PRO A 90 -8.62 9.41 -1.41
CA PRO A 90 -8.33 8.00 -1.18
C PRO A 90 -7.31 7.81 -0.06
N VAL A 91 -7.37 6.63 0.61
CA VAL A 91 -6.47 6.26 1.72
C VAL A 91 -5.68 5.00 1.36
N TYR A 92 -4.39 5.02 1.68
CA TYR A 92 -3.46 3.90 1.43
C TYR A 92 -2.75 3.47 2.71
N THR A 93 -2.43 2.16 2.82
CA THR A 93 -1.77 1.60 4.01
C THR A 93 -1.08 0.27 3.70
N HIS A 94 -0.11 -0.14 4.52
CA HIS A 94 0.30 -1.54 4.59
C HIS A 94 -0.86 -2.33 5.18
N ASN A 95 -1.25 -3.40 4.51
CA ASN A 95 -2.46 -4.11 4.87
C ASN A 95 -2.24 -5.62 4.84
N SER A 96 -2.49 -6.27 5.97
CA SER A 96 -2.45 -7.72 6.10
C SER A 96 -1.16 -8.33 5.54
N GLU A 97 -0.01 -7.69 5.82
CA GLU A 97 1.29 -8.14 5.37
C GLU A 97 1.69 -9.45 6.04
N THR A 98 1.51 -9.54 7.36
CA THR A 98 1.91 -10.71 8.13
C THR A 98 0.71 -11.43 8.74
N LYS A 99 0.86 -12.75 8.91
CA LYS A 99 -0.14 -13.56 9.60
C LYS A 99 -0.43 -13.05 11.01
N ARG A 100 0.64 -12.64 11.71
CA ARG A 100 0.56 -12.10 13.07
C ARG A 100 -0.29 -10.84 13.14
N GLU A 101 -0.12 -9.90 12.22
CA GLU A 101 -0.92 -8.67 12.11
C GLU A 101 -2.42 -9.01 12.03
N VAL A 102 -2.79 -9.92 11.13
CA VAL A 102 -4.20 -10.32 10.95
C VAL A 102 -4.75 -11.03 12.19
N GLU A 103 -3.99 -11.96 12.78
CA GLU A 103 -4.40 -12.68 13.98
C GLU A 103 -4.57 -11.73 15.18
N GLU A 104 -3.66 -10.81 15.41
CA GLU A 104 -3.75 -9.82 16.48
C GLU A 104 -4.88 -8.82 16.27
N CYS A 105 -5.13 -8.37 15.03
CA CYS A 105 -6.27 -7.52 14.70
C CYS A 105 -7.60 -8.25 14.98
N ARG A 106 -7.71 -9.51 14.58
CA ARG A 106 -8.89 -10.33 14.90
C ARG A 106 -9.10 -10.53 16.39
N GLN A 107 -8.03 -10.70 17.16
CA GLN A 107 -8.14 -10.79 18.62
C GLN A 107 -8.62 -9.47 19.26
N ARG A 108 -8.18 -8.31 18.76
CA ARG A 108 -8.59 -7.00 19.27
C ARG A 108 -10.00 -6.59 18.85
N TYR A 109 -10.35 -6.82 17.59
CA TYR A 109 -11.54 -6.22 16.97
C TYR A 109 -12.53 -7.25 16.40
N GLY A 110 -12.20 -8.54 16.41
CA GLY A 110 -13.03 -9.59 15.79
C GLY A 110 -13.03 -9.56 14.25
N LYS A 111 -12.13 -8.80 13.64
CA LYS A 111 -12.09 -8.48 12.19
C LYS A 111 -10.66 -8.51 11.65
N SER A 112 -10.53 -8.72 10.33
CA SER A 112 -9.26 -8.45 9.65
C SER A 112 -8.96 -6.94 9.61
N PRO A 113 -7.72 -6.52 9.32
CA PRO A 113 -7.41 -5.12 9.11
C PRO A 113 -8.30 -4.47 8.04
N THR A 114 -8.49 -5.11 6.89
CA THR A 114 -9.35 -4.62 5.80
C THR A 114 -10.79 -4.40 6.23
N GLN A 115 -11.38 -5.37 6.93
CA GLN A 115 -12.76 -5.28 7.43
C GLN A 115 -12.91 -4.14 8.46
N LEU A 116 -11.91 -3.94 9.31
CA LEU A 116 -11.87 -2.82 10.26
C LEU A 116 -11.83 -1.48 9.54
N PHE A 117 -10.97 -1.33 8.54
CA PHE A 117 -10.82 -0.09 7.77
C PHE A 117 -12.08 0.25 6.96
N GLU A 118 -12.74 -0.76 6.39
CA GLU A 118 -14.03 -0.59 5.71
C GLU A 118 -15.11 -0.10 6.69
N GLU A 119 -15.23 -0.71 7.87
CA GLU A 119 -16.19 -0.29 8.90
C GLU A 119 -15.95 1.15 9.37
N MET A 120 -14.69 1.56 9.48
CA MET A 120 -14.32 2.91 9.86
C MET A 120 -14.50 3.94 8.72
N GLY A 121 -14.87 3.51 7.52
CA GLY A 121 -15.12 4.36 6.36
C GLY A 121 -13.87 4.87 5.65
N LEU A 122 -12.69 4.31 5.93
CA LEU A 122 -11.42 4.72 5.33
C LEU A 122 -11.37 4.47 3.81
N TYR A 123 -12.16 3.52 3.30
CA TYR A 123 -12.21 3.20 1.87
C TYR A 123 -13.36 3.86 1.10
N ARG A 124 -14.07 4.82 1.72
CA ARG A 124 -15.23 5.49 1.10
C ARG A 124 -14.89 6.17 -0.23
N TYR A 125 -13.71 6.77 -0.33
CA TYR A 125 -13.25 7.52 -1.50
C TYR A 125 -12.15 6.79 -2.27
N GLY A 126 -12.06 5.47 -2.13
CA GLY A 126 -11.06 4.65 -2.77
C GLY A 126 -9.77 4.53 -1.98
N GLY A 127 -8.71 4.07 -2.65
CA GLY A 127 -7.42 3.86 -2.02
C GLY A 127 -6.82 2.51 -2.37
N GLY A 128 -6.06 1.94 -1.44
CA GLY A 128 -5.44 0.63 -1.66
C GLY A 128 -4.60 0.14 -0.50
N GLY A 129 -4.03 -1.04 -0.72
CA GLY A 129 -3.15 -1.69 0.24
C GLY A 129 -1.82 -2.10 -0.37
N TYR A 130 -0.76 -1.98 0.43
CA TYR A 130 0.53 -2.59 0.12
C TYR A 130 0.57 -4.01 0.70
N HIS A 131 1.25 -4.93 0.02
CA HIS A 131 1.42 -6.35 0.33
C HIS A 131 0.14 -7.19 0.19
N CYS A 132 -0.88 -7.00 1.02
CA CYS A 132 -2.17 -7.71 1.01
C CYS A 132 -2.04 -9.24 0.97
N ILE A 133 -1.06 -9.79 1.72
CA ILE A 133 -0.66 -11.20 1.63
C ILE A 133 -1.69 -12.12 2.27
N TRP A 134 -2.19 -11.71 3.44
CA TRP A 134 -3.07 -12.53 4.28
C TRP A 134 -4.55 -12.14 4.16
N PHE A 135 -4.95 -11.72 2.94
CA PHE A 135 -6.35 -11.46 2.62
C PHE A 135 -7.16 -12.76 2.61
N ASP A 136 -8.32 -12.73 3.24
CA ASP A 136 -9.37 -13.73 3.06
C ASP A 136 -10.34 -13.32 1.93
N ASP A 137 -11.38 -14.14 1.72
CA ASP A 137 -12.33 -13.90 0.62
C ASP A 137 -13.16 -12.62 0.86
N GLU A 138 -13.48 -12.27 2.13
CA GLU A 138 -14.19 -11.02 2.46
C GLU A 138 -13.32 -9.79 2.22
N ASP A 139 -12.02 -9.86 2.51
CA ASP A 139 -11.08 -8.78 2.23
C ASP A 139 -11.00 -8.50 0.71
N ILE A 140 -10.95 -9.56 -0.10
CA ILE A 140 -10.97 -9.48 -1.56
C ILE A 140 -12.27 -8.86 -2.06
N ASP A 141 -13.42 -9.29 -1.52
CA ASP A 141 -14.74 -8.74 -1.88
C ASP A 141 -14.84 -7.24 -1.56
N ILE A 142 -14.31 -6.80 -0.40
CA ILE A 142 -14.26 -5.38 -0.04
C ILE A 142 -13.42 -4.59 -1.06
N PHE A 143 -12.22 -5.08 -1.39
CA PHE A 143 -11.34 -4.42 -2.36
C PHE A 143 -11.96 -4.32 -3.74
N ALA A 144 -12.57 -5.39 -4.24
CA ALA A 144 -13.27 -5.41 -5.52
C ALA A 144 -14.47 -4.44 -5.51
N LYS A 145 -15.33 -4.49 -4.50
CA LYS A 145 -16.52 -3.63 -4.37
C LYS A 145 -16.18 -2.14 -4.28
N ARG A 146 -15.09 -1.80 -3.59
CA ARG A 146 -14.61 -0.42 -3.41
C ARG A 146 -13.71 0.05 -4.54
N ASN A 147 -13.40 -0.80 -5.51
CA ASN A 147 -12.46 -0.53 -6.59
C ASN A 147 -11.08 -0.08 -6.07
N LEU A 148 -10.58 -0.79 -5.06
CA LEU A 148 -9.28 -0.52 -4.46
C LEU A 148 -8.16 -1.18 -5.24
N SER A 149 -6.93 -0.69 -5.05
CA SER A 149 -5.74 -1.23 -5.70
C SER A 149 -4.86 -1.98 -4.70
N VAL A 150 -4.17 -2.99 -5.17
CA VAL A 150 -3.14 -3.71 -4.42
C VAL A 150 -1.78 -3.48 -5.05
N VAL A 151 -0.79 -3.13 -4.24
CA VAL A 151 0.63 -3.09 -4.63
C VAL A 151 1.34 -4.25 -3.94
N THR A 152 1.71 -5.27 -4.71
CA THR A 152 2.49 -6.40 -4.18
C THR A 152 3.98 -6.13 -4.26
N ASN A 153 4.73 -6.54 -3.23
CA ASN A 153 6.19 -6.32 -3.11
C ASN A 153 6.91 -7.67 -2.96
N PRO A 154 7.02 -8.47 -4.03
CA PRO A 154 7.37 -9.89 -3.92
C PRO A 154 8.75 -10.15 -3.32
N ALA A 155 9.78 -9.35 -3.63
CA ALA A 155 11.11 -9.53 -3.04
C ALA A 155 11.14 -9.20 -1.53
N SER A 156 10.45 -8.14 -1.13
CA SER A 156 10.28 -7.79 0.29
C SER A 156 9.51 -8.88 1.03
N ASN A 157 8.39 -9.33 0.49
CA ASN A 157 7.57 -10.40 1.06
C ASN A 157 8.38 -11.68 1.30
N LEU A 158 9.29 -12.03 0.37
CA LEU A 158 10.21 -13.15 0.51
C LEU A 158 11.26 -12.91 1.59
N LYS A 159 11.93 -11.76 1.53
CA LYS A 159 13.03 -11.45 2.46
C LYS A 159 12.55 -11.41 3.90
N LEU A 160 11.38 -10.86 4.15
CA LEU A 160 10.76 -10.74 5.48
C LEU A 160 9.98 -12.00 5.88
N ALA A 161 9.90 -13.00 5.00
CA ALA A 161 9.10 -14.21 5.19
C ALA A 161 7.61 -13.91 5.48
N SER A 162 7.08 -12.83 4.92
CA SER A 162 5.70 -12.41 5.12
C SER A 162 4.71 -13.35 4.42
N GLY A 163 5.08 -13.92 3.27
CA GLY A 163 4.28 -14.88 2.52
C GLY A 163 4.13 -14.54 1.04
N ILE A 164 3.18 -15.19 0.38
CA ILE A 164 2.86 -14.97 -1.04
C ILE A 164 1.41 -14.49 -1.14
N ALA A 165 1.19 -13.32 -1.73
CA ALA A 165 -0.15 -12.74 -1.90
C ALA A 165 -1.05 -13.59 -2.83
N PRO A 166 -2.39 -13.66 -2.61
CA PRO A 166 -3.33 -14.44 -3.42
C PRO A 166 -3.70 -13.72 -4.73
N LEU A 167 -2.68 -13.39 -5.56
CA LEU A 167 -2.83 -12.49 -6.71
C LEU A 167 -3.81 -13.02 -7.77
N LYS A 168 -3.87 -14.35 -7.98
CA LYS A 168 -4.83 -14.97 -8.90
C LYS A 168 -6.27 -14.64 -8.49
N LYS A 169 -6.60 -14.87 -7.22
CA LYS A 169 -7.95 -14.55 -6.72
C LYS A 169 -8.28 -13.06 -6.83
N MET A 170 -7.31 -12.19 -6.54
CA MET A 170 -7.48 -10.74 -6.67
C MET A 170 -7.70 -10.33 -8.12
N GLN A 171 -6.95 -10.91 -9.07
CA GLN A 171 -7.11 -10.68 -10.50
C GLN A 171 -8.49 -11.16 -10.99
N GLU A 172 -8.93 -12.35 -10.59
CA GLU A 172 -10.26 -12.90 -10.91
C GLU A 172 -11.39 -12.05 -10.35
N ALA A 173 -11.18 -11.39 -9.21
CA ALA A 173 -12.12 -10.42 -8.63
C ALA A 173 -12.08 -9.03 -9.29
N GLY A 174 -11.21 -8.81 -10.29
CA GLY A 174 -11.09 -7.55 -11.01
C GLY A 174 -10.36 -6.44 -10.25
N ILE A 175 -9.60 -6.79 -9.20
CA ILE A 175 -8.81 -5.82 -8.43
C ILE A 175 -7.63 -5.34 -9.27
N ASN A 176 -7.39 -4.02 -9.29
CA ASN A 176 -6.22 -3.45 -9.92
C ASN A 176 -4.95 -3.85 -9.16
N LEU A 177 -4.03 -4.53 -9.84
CA LEU A 177 -2.77 -5.03 -9.28
C LEU A 177 -1.60 -4.21 -9.81
N ALA A 178 -0.70 -3.83 -8.92
CA ALA A 178 0.56 -3.19 -9.23
C ALA A 178 1.72 -3.92 -8.52
N ILE A 179 2.93 -3.74 -9.05
CA ILE A 179 4.15 -4.32 -8.50
C ILE A 179 5.00 -3.19 -7.93
N GLY A 180 5.46 -3.36 -6.70
CA GLY A 180 6.40 -2.47 -6.03
C GLY A 180 7.66 -3.18 -5.59
N THR A 181 8.70 -2.42 -5.28
CA THR A 181 9.97 -2.92 -4.77
C THR A 181 10.04 -2.95 -3.25
N ASP A 182 9.18 -2.16 -2.59
CA ASP A 182 9.38 -1.76 -1.19
C ASP A 182 10.73 -1.02 -1.00
N GLY A 183 11.10 -0.70 0.22
CA GLY A 183 12.32 0.04 0.51
C GLY A 183 13.60 -0.79 0.42
N PRO A 184 14.80 -0.13 0.34
CA PRO A 184 16.08 -0.82 0.26
C PRO A 184 16.38 -1.74 1.45
N ALA A 185 15.84 -1.42 2.63
CA ALA A 185 16.04 -2.22 3.84
C ALA A 185 15.35 -3.60 3.74
N SER A 186 14.18 -3.66 3.11
CA SER A 186 13.39 -4.89 2.96
C SER A 186 13.65 -5.64 1.66
N ASN A 187 14.25 -5.00 0.65
CA ASN A 187 14.51 -5.61 -0.66
C ASN A 187 15.99 -5.80 -0.98
N ASN A 188 16.85 -4.81 -0.74
CA ASN A 188 18.27 -4.73 -1.13
C ASN A 188 18.56 -4.55 -2.63
N CYS A 189 17.58 -4.68 -3.52
CA CYS A 189 17.75 -4.54 -4.96
C CYS A 189 16.47 -3.96 -5.56
N LEU A 190 16.47 -2.66 -5.81
CA LEU A 190 15.32 -1.95 -6.36
C LEU A 190 15.31 -2.11 -7.89
N ASP A 191 14.89 -3.28 -8.36
CA ASP A 191 14.88 -3.67 -9.77
C ASP A 191 13.50 -4.22 -10.15
N MET A 192 12.78 -3.49 -11.00
CA MET A 192 11.41 -3.86 -11.39
C MET A 192 11.36 -5.15 -12.22
N PHE A 193 12.38 -5.44 -13.03
CA PHE A 193 12.41 -6.70 -13.81
C PHE A 193 12.54 -7.92 -12.89
N ARG A 194 13.32 -7.78 -11.81
CA ARG A 194 13.39 -8.81 -10.78
C ARG A 194 12.04 -9.01 -10.07
N GLU A 195 11.34 -7.93 -9.73
CA GLU A 195 10.01 -8.02 -9.13
C GLU A 195 9.01 -8.70 -10.09
N MET A 196 9.04 -8.38 -11.36
CA MET A 196 8.20 -9.04 -12.38
C MET A 196 8.48 -10.55 -12.48
N PHE A 197 9.73 -10.95 -12.42
CA PHE A 197 10.10 -12.37 -12.38
C PHE A 197 9.57 -13.05 -11.12
N LEU A 198 9.76 -12.44 -9.96
CA LEU A 198 9.34 -12.99 -8.68
C LEU A 198 7.82 -13.10 -8.56
N VAL A 199 7.07 -12.08 -8.96
CA VAL A 199 5.61 -12.09 -8.85
C VAL A 199 4.99 -13.25 -9.64
N THR A 200 5.47 -13.50 -10.86
CA THR A 200 4.98 -14.59 -11.69
C THR A 200 5.36 -15.95 -11.12
N GLY A 201 6.63 -16.14 -10.74
CA GLY A 201 7.14 -17.40 -10.20
C GLY A 201 6.47 -17.79 -8.88
N LEU A 202 6.29 -16.84 -7.98
CA LEU A 202 5.66 -17.07 -6.69
C LEU A 202 4.15 -17.34 -6.80
N ALA A 203 3.45 -16.65 -7.70
CA ALA A 203 2.04 -16.94 -7.95
C ALA A 203 1.85 -18.39 -8.48
N LYS A 204 2.67 -18.82 -9.44
CA LYS A 204 2.66 -20.20 -9.95
C LYS A 204 2.92 -21.24 -8.85
N LEU A 205 3.89 -20.94 -7.97
CA LEU A 205 4.21 -21.82 -6.84
C LEU A 205 3.06 -21.90 -5.84
N ARG A 206 2.43 -20.76 -5.52
CA ARG A 206 1.28 -20.69 -4.60
C ARG A 206 0.09 -21.49 -5.11
N GLU A 207 -0.26 -21.32 -6.39
CA GLU A 207 -1.43 -21.95 -7.00
C GLU A 207 -1.17 -23.40 -7.49
N HIS A 208 0.09 -23.87 -7.44
CA HIS A 208 0.51 -25.16 -8.03
C HIS A 208 0.11 -25.31 -9.51
N ASP A 209 0.09 -24.19 -10.24
CA ASP A 209 -0.31 -24.13 -11.65
C ASP A 209 0.64 -23.24 -12.45
N ALA A 210 1.30 -23.81 -13.46
CA ALA A 210 2.24 -23.10 -14.32
C ALA A 210 1.57 -22.11 -15.30
N ALA A 211 0.25 -22.17 -15.45
CA ALA A 211 -0.49 -21.30 -16.38
C ALA A 211 -0.95 -19.97 -15.76
N VAL A 212 -0.91 -19.81 -14.43
CA VAL A 212 -1.31 -18.56 -13.79
C VAL A 212 -0.30 -17.44 -14.02
N MET A 213 -0.77 -16.18 -14.01
CA MET A 213 0.07 -14.99 -14.19
C MET A 213 0.96 -15.12 -15.44
N ASP A 214 0.35 -15.42 -16.57
CA ASP A 214 1.02 -15.43 -17.88
C ASP A 214 1.33 -14.00 -18.36
N ALA A 215 1.96 -13.86 -19.51
CA ALA A 215 2.41 -12.58 -20.05
C ALA A 215 1.31 -11.80 -20.83
N ASN A 216 0.07 -12.31 -20.87
CA ASN A 216 -1.06 -11.70 -21.61
C ASN A 216 -1.90 -10.81 -20.73
#